data_b0eedac063d7ba14d9034b8db481ca46
#
_entry.id   b0eedac063d7ba14d9034b8db481ca46
#
_cell.length_a   1.000
_cell.length_b   1.000
_cell.length_c   1.000
_cell.angle_alpha   90.00
_cell.angle_beta   90.00
_cell.angle_gamma   90.00
#
_symmetry.space_group_name_H-M   'P 1'
#
loop_
_entity.id
_entity.type
_entity.pdbx_description
1 polymer ?
#
loop_
_entity_poly.entity_id
_entity_poly.type
_entity_poly.pdbx_seq_one_letter_code
_entity_poly.pdbx_strand_id
1 'polypeptide(L)'
;IKMAQVITWFSHDPDSGFTYWPDGPLRAPQRLQSPIYNRGVVVQNEMMFHRGEANGPVAQQRPAGLDFSTTFSGDPNDPNQWLLTSGDQVIARHHTDELRFLVHWSAEVFEDFAELKKNMDGSHDLTHEQAIGMLIDDARARGFDIATPSDPLHDGAFIRAINAAYDI
;
A
#
# COMPACT_ATOMS: atom_id res chain seq x y z
N ILE A 1 16.47 5.01 -1.58
CA ILE A 1 16.04 5.47 -2.92
C ILE A 1 14.97 6.53 -2.71
N LYS A 2 15.07 7.65 -3.41
CA LYS A 2 14.03 8.69 -3.43
C LYS A 2 12.97 8.30 -4.46
N MET A 3 11.71 8.33 -4.07
CA MET A 3 10.59 7.99 -4.94
C MET A 3 9.73 9.22 -5.21
N ALA A 4 9.38 9.44 -6.46
CA ALA A 4 8.29 10.33 -6.84
C ALA A 4 7.11 9.47 -7.30
N GLN A 5 5.96 9.66 -6.68
CA GLN A 5 4.77 8.88 -7.00
C GLN A 5 3.63 9.82 -7.36
N VAL A 6 2.94 9.50 -8.44
CA VAL A 6 1.74 10.20 -8.88
C VAL A 6 0.56 9.27 -8.70
N ILE A 7 -0.43 9.72 -7.95
CA ILE A 7 -1.69 8.99 -7.78
C ILE A 7 -2.79 9.87 -8.36
N THR A 8 -3.46 9.38 -9.39
CA THR A 8 -4.57 10.08 -10.03
C THR A 8 -5.84 9.27 -9.88
N TRP A 9 -6.91 9.90 -9.41
CA TRP A 9 -8.20 9.25 -9.18
C TRP A 9 -9.23 9.67 -10.21
N PHE A 10 -10.13 8.73 -10.48
CA PHE A 10 -11.29 8.87 -11.33
C PHE A 10 -12.52 8.33 -10.58
N SER A 11 -12.96 9.06 -9.55
CA SER A 11 -14.12 8.72 -8.74
C SER A 11 -15.12 9.85 -8.72
N HIS A 12 -16.36 9.52 -9.03
CA HIS A 12 -17.50 10.43 -8.91
C HIS A 12 -18.22 10.31 -7.56
N ASP A 13 -17.86 9.30 -6.76
CA ASP A 13 -18.48 9.07 -5.45
C ASP A 13 -18.21 10.26 -4.52
N PRO A 14 -19.26 10.89 -3.96
CA PRO A 14 -19.12 12.04 -3.06
C PRO A 14 -18.48 11.69 -1.72
N ASP A 15 -18.48 10.43 -1.32
CA ASP A 15 -17.96 9.97 -0.04
C ASP A 15 -16.50 9.53 -0.13
N SER A 16 -15.95 9.39 -1.35
CA SER A 16 -14.55 9.01 -1.55
C SER A 16 -13.59 10.10 -1.08
N GLY A 17 -12.38 9.70 -0.68
CA GLY A 17 -11.36 10.64 -0.27
C GLY A 17 -9.98 10.01 -0.15
N PHE A 18 -9.01 10.88 0.09
CA PHE A 18 -7.63 10.48 0.39
C PHE A 18 -7.09 11.38 1.50
N THR A 19 -6.78 10.77 2.63
CA THR A 19 -6.20 11.47 3.78
C THR A 19 -4.71 11.15 3.86
N TYR A 20 -3.89 12.16 4.12
CA TYR A 20 -2.45 12.01 4.20
C TYR A 20 -1.82 12.97 5.22
N TRP A 21 -0.63 12.61 5.74
CA TRP A 21 0.10 13.35 6.76
C TRP A 21 1.47 13.77 6.21
N PRO A 22 1.57 14.94 5.53
CA PRO A 22 2.81 15.39 4.91
C PRO A 22 3.93 15.67 5.92
N ASP A 23 3.56 16.07 7.13
CA ASP A 23 4.49 16.46 8.21
C ASP A 23 4.60 15.36 9.30
N GLY A 24 4.20 14.11 8.97
CA GLY A 24 4.26 12.95 9.87
C GLY A 24 2.99 12.71 10.68
N PRO A 25 2.85 11.51 11.27
CA PRO A 25 1.59 11.02 11.86
C PRO A 25 1.11 11.79 13.09
N LEU A 26 2.01 12.55 13.73
CA LEU A 26 1.67 13.36 14.91
C LEU A 26 1.19 14.78 14.57
N ARG A 27 1.15 15.13 13.28
CA ARG A 27 0.65 16.42 12.78
C ARG A 27 -0.76 16.27 12.21
N ALA A 28 -1.43 17.41 12.02
CA ALA A 28 -2.77 17.39 11.43
C ALA A 28 -2.74 16.85 10.00
N PRO A 29 -3.64 15.91 9.66
CA PRO A 29 -3.73 15.41 8.30
C PRO A 29 -4.27 16.46 7.34
N GLN A 30 -3.94 16.28 6.07
CA GLN A 30 -4.62 16.91 4.95
C GLN A 30 -5.56 15.90 4.31
N ARG A 31 -6.62 16.38 3.68
CA ARG A 31 -7.58 15.54 2.99
C ARG A 31 -7.91 16.08 1.61
N LEU A 32 -7.74 15.22 0.62
CA LEU A 32 -8.27 15.46 -0.70
C LEU A 32 -9.75 15.08 -0.71
N GLN A 33 -10.62 16.10 -0.80
CA GLN A 33 -12.07 15.90 -0.71
C GLN A 33 -12.70 15.55 -2.06
N SER A 34 -13.76 14.76 -2.01
CA SER A 34 -14.59 14.41 -3.16
C SER A 34 -15.31 15.62 -3.77
N PRO A 35 -15.65 15.54 -5.06
CA PRO A 35 -15.31 14.44 -5.96
C PRO A 35 -13.82 14.47 -6.36
N ILE A 36 -13.18 13.31 -6.42
CA ILE A 36 -11.77 13.17 -6.84
C ILE A 36 -11.66 12.62 -8.27
N TYR A 37 -12.46 13.16 -9.16
CA TYR A 37 -12.42 12.82 -10.57
C TYR A 37 -11.37 13.65 -11.32
N ASN A 38 -10.50 12.97 -12.07
CA ASN A 38 -9.39 13.56 -12.81
C ASN A 38 -8.50 14.48 -11.92
N ARG A 39 -8.29 14.06 -10.69
CA ARG A 39 -7.44 14.76 -9.72
C ARG A 39 -6.32 13.85 -9.26
N GLY A 40 -5.14 14.42 -9.10
CA GLY A 40 -3.98 13.66 -8.64
C GLY A 40 -3.14 14.44 -7.65
N VAL A 41 -2.25 13.69 -7.01
CA VAL A 41 -1.19 14.23 -6.14
C VAL A 41 0.14 13.67 -6.58
N VAL A 42 1.19 14.46 -6.40
CA VAL A 42 2.58 14.01 -6.52
C VAL A 42 3.14 13.95 -5.11
N VAL A 43 3.53 12.78 -4.65
CA VAL A 43 3.95 12.54 -3.27
C VAL A 43 5.09 11.53 -3.21
N GLN A 44 5.79 11.50 -2.09
CA GLN A 44 6.66 10.39 -1.72
C GLN A 44 5.86 9.43 -0.82
N ASN A 45 5.00 8.63 -1.43
CA ASN A 45 3.96 7.88 -0.75
C ASN A 45 4.49 6.77 0.19
N GLU A 46 5.70 6.26 -0.06
CA GLU A 46 6.33 5.26 0.79
C GLU A 46 6.78 5.80 2.15
N MET A 47 7.09 7.11 2.21
CA MET A 47 7.55 7.77 3.43
C MET A 47 6.46 8.61 4.11
N MET A 48 5.32 8.76 3.48
CA MET A 48 4.21 9.57 3.96
C MET A 48 3.09 8.68 4.49
N PHE A 49 2.67 8.89 5.72
CA PHE A 49 1.45 8.26 6.23
C PHE A 49 0.25 8.71 5.41
N HIS A 50 -0.53 7.76 4.94
CA HIS A 50 -1.70 8.03 4.12
C HIS A 50 -2.72 6.91 4.20
N ARG A 51 -3.96 7.22 3.82
CA ARG A 51 -5.03 6.22 3.64
C ARG A 51 -5.95 6.63 2.52
N GLY A 52 -6.35 5.68 1.70
CA GLY A 52 -7.53 5.79 0.86
C GLY A 52 -8.77 5.61 1.72
N GLU A 53 -9.74 6.51 1.57
CA GLU A 53 -11.02 6.37 2.25
C GLU A 53 -11.93 5.47 1.42
N ALA A 54 -12.66 4.60 2.11
CA ALA A 54 -13.63 3.74 1.44
C ALA A 54 -14.83 4.54 0.93
N ASN A 55 -15.43 4.09 -0.16
CA ASN A 55 -16.63 4.66 -0.71
C ASN A 55 -17.87 4.03 -0.07
N GLY A 56 -18.93 4.81 0.07
CA GLY A 56 -20.23 4.34 0.50
C GLY A 56 -20.35 3.93 1.97
N PRO A 57 -21.50 3.39 2.37
CA PRO A 57 -21.79 3.01 3.75
C PRO A 57 -20.89 1.88 4.24
N VAL A 58 -20.40 2.00 5.48
CA VAL A 58 -19.51 1.01 6.12
C VAL A 58 -20.07 -0.42 6.04
N ALA A 59 -21.37 -0.58 6.18
CA ALA A 59 -22.03 -1.90 6.11
C ALA A 59 -21.91 -2.59 4.74
N GLN A 60 -21.63 -1.85 3.68
CA GLN A 60 -21.52 -2.34 2.30
C GLN A 60 -20.08 -2.48 1.81
N GLN A 61 -19.10 -2.02 2.59
CA GLN A 61 -17.70 -1.97 2.17
C GLN A 61 -17.02 -3.34 2.07
N ARG A 62 -17.61 -4.37 2.67
CA ARG A 62 -17.08 -5.73 2.62
C ARG A 62 -18.20 -6.73 2.38
N PRO A 63 -18.47 -7.10 1.13
CA PRO A 63 -19.47 -8.11 0.80
C PRO A 63 -19.21 -9.44 1.51
N ALA A 64 -20.27 -10.11 1.96
CA ALA A 64 -20.18 -11.46 2.49
C ALA A 64 -19.74 -12.43 1.38
N GLY A 65 -18.92 -13.42 1.72
CA GLY A 65 -18.43 -14.41 0.76
C GLY A 65 -17.20 -13.98 -0.04
N LEU A 66 -16.60 -12.83 0.29
CA LEU A 66 -15.34 -12.39 -0.32
C LEU A 66 -14.20 -13.32 0.11
N ASP A 67 -13.51 -13.93 -0.86
CA ASP A 67 -12.35 -14.80 -0.66
C ASP A 67 -11.27 -14.59 -1.75
N PHE A 68 -10.16 -15.34 -1.68
CA PHE A 68 -9.07 -15.22 -2.64
C PHE A 68 -9.40 -15.68 -4.07
N SER A 69 -10.52 -16.39 -4.27
CA SER A 69 -11.01 -16.80 -5.59
C SER A 69 -11.98 -15.79 -6.20
N THR A 70 -12.36 -14.78 -5.43
CA THR A 70 -13.31 -13.76 -5.88
C THR A 70 -12.74 -12.95 -7.04
N THR A 71 -13.52 -12.84 -8.10
CA THR A 71 -13.17 -12.04 -9.28
C THR A 71 -14.06 -10.79 -9.36
N PHE A 72 -13.50 -9.74 -9.95
CA PHE A 72 -14.20 -8.49 -10.23
C PHE A 72 -14.21 -8.24 -11.73
N SER A 73 -15.40 -8.16 -12.34
CA SER A 73 -15.58 -8.04 -13.80
C SER A 73 -16.78 -7.19 -14.16
N GLY A 74 -16.77 -6.60 -15.35
CA GLY A 74 -17.97 -5.94 -15.91
C GLY A 74 -19.09 -6.94 -16.16
N ASP A 75 -20.35 -6.50 -15.96
CA ASP A 75 -21.51 -7.29 -16.32
C ASP A 75 -21.65 -7.30 -17.86
N PRO A 76 -21.65 -8.47 -18.52
CA PRO A 76 -21.77 -8.56 -19.98
C PRO A 76 -23.10 -8.02 -20.52
N ASN A 77 -24.13 -7.89 -19.67
CA ASN A 77 -25.46 -7.45 -20.05
C ASN A 77 -25.73 -5.97 -19.71
N ASP A 78 -24.90 -5.36 -18.86
CA ASP A 78 -25.04 -3.95 -18.48
C ASP A 78 -23.66 -3.29 -18.33
N PRO A 79 -23.26 -2.39 -19.24
CA PRO A 79 -21.94 -1.75 -19.21
C PRO A 79 -21.71 -0.83 -18.01
N ASN A 80 -22.77 -0.51 -17.26
CA ASN A 80 -22.67 0.31 -16.05
C ASN A 80 -22.58 -0.52 -14.77
N GLN A 81 -22.64 -1.86 -14.87
CA GLN A 81 -22.59 -2.75 -13.72
C GLN A 81 -21.29 -3.55 -13.67
N TRP A 82 -20.83 -3.75 -12.46
CA TRP A 82 -19.68 -4.57 -12.14
C TRP A 82 -20.08 -5.66 -11.14
N LEU A 83 -19.54 -6.85 -11.34
CA LEU A 83 -19.85 -8.04 -10.57
C LEU A 83 -18.67 -8.47 -9.72
N LEU A 84 -18.93 -8.74 -8.45
CA LEU A 84 -18.07 -9.57 -7.62
C LEU A 84 -18.61 -10.99 -7.64
N THR A 85 -17.77 -11.94 -8.09
CA THR A 85 -18.18 -13.33 -8.27
C THR A 85 -17.23 -14.24 -7.50
N SER A 86 -17.74 -15.11 -6.65
CA SER A 86 -17.01 -16.19 -5.96
C SER A 86 -17.48 -17.51 -6.54
N GLY A 87 -16.62 -18.25 -7.25
CA GLY A 87 -17.02 -19.37 -8.08
C GLY A 87 -18.04 -18.92 -9.14
N ASP A 88 -19.17 -19.62 -9.22
CA ASP A 88 -20.28 -19.29 -10.13
C ASP A 88 -21.33 -18.34 -9.52
N GLN A 89 -21.12 -17.87 -8.30
CA GLN A 89 -22.09 -17.05 -7.57
C GLN A 89 -21.70 -15.57 -7.58
N VAL A 90 -22.61 -14.71 -8.02
CA VAL A 90 -22.50 -13.26 -7.86
C VAL A 90 -22.79 -12.91 -6.39
N ILE A 91 -21.79 -12.40 -5.69
CA ILE A 91 -21.89 -12.03 -4.26
C ILE A 91 -22.17 -10.54 -4.06
N ALA A 92 -21.83 -9.70 -5.02
CA ALA A 92 -22.19 -8.27 -5.02
C ALA A 92 -22.25 -7.70 -6.43
N ARG A 93 -22.99 -6.59 -6.57
CA ARG A 93 -23.07 -5.77 -7.79
C ARG A 93 -22.79 -4.32 -7.41
N HIS A 94 -22.04 -3.63 -8.27
CA HIS A 94 -21.71 -2.23 -8.08
C HIS A 94 -21.95 -1.46 -9.37
N HIS A 95 -22.54 -0.27 -9.25
CA HIS A 95 -22.62 0.65 -10.36
C HIS A 95 -21.27 1.30 -10.63
N THR A 96 -20.97 1.67 -11.87
CA THR A 96 -19.70 2.32 -12.25
C THR A 96 -19.40 3.56 -11.41
N ASP A 97 -20.43 4.34 -11.07
CA ASP A 97 -20.27 5.56 -10.26
C ASP A 97 -19.90 5.28 -8.78
N GLU A 98 -20.13 4.06 -8.30
CA GLU A 98 -19.72 3.65 -6.95
C GLU A 98 -18.24 3.24 -6.88
N LEU A 99 -17.59 3.09 -8.03
CA LEU A 99 -16.22 2.62 -8.11
C LEU A 99 -15.23 3.77 -7.96
N ARG A 100 -14.13 3.47 -7.29
CA ARG A 100 -12.96 4.32 -7.28
C ARG A 100 -11.86 3.69 -8.13
N PHE A 101 -11.68 4.22 -9.33
CA PHE A 101 -10.55 3.87 -10.17
C PHE A 101 -9.38 4.83 -9.90
N LEU A 102 -8.16 4.31 -9.85
CA LEU A 102 -6.96 5.12 -9.75
C LEU A 102 -5.87 4.60 -10.67
N VAL A 103 -5.02 5.51 -11.12
CA VAL A 103 -3.75 5.21 -11.76
C VAL A 103 -2.64 5.64 -10.84
N HIS A 104 -1.75 4.71 -10.53
CA HIS A 104 -0.56 4.96 -9.74
C HIS A 104 0.68 4.79 -10.61
N TRP A 105 1.49 5.83 -10.65
CA TRP A 105 2.77 5.84 -11.34
C TRP A 105 3.88 6.14 -10.33
N SER A 106 4.96 5.37 -10.37
CA SER A 106 6.12 5.53 -9.50
C SER A 106 7.38 5.68 -10.32
N ALA A 107 8.28 6.57 -9.90
CA ALA A 107 9.61 6.72 -10.46
C ALA A 107 10.63 6.82 -9.35
N GLU A 108 11.77 6.16 -9.53
CA GLU A 108 12.95 6.39 -8.73
C GLU A 108 13.62 7.69 -9.15
N VAL A 109 14.10 8.47 -8.19
CA VAL A 109 14.72 9.77 -8.41
C VAL A 109 16.17 9.70 -7.94
N PHE A 110 17.09 9.97 -8.82
CA PHE A 110 18.53 9.95 -8.57
C PHE A 110 19.08 11.38 -8.63
N GLU A 111 20.10 11.67 -7.81
CA GLU A 111 20.75 12.98 -7.81
C GLU A 111 21.62 13.16 -9.05
N ASP A 112 22.24 12.07 -9.53
CA ASP A 112 23.08 12.06 -10.71
C ASP A 112 23.16 10.67 -11.38
N PHE A 113 23.85 10.60 -12.51
CA PHE A 113 24.09 9.35 -13.24
C PHE A 113 24.96 8.35 -12.49
N ALA A 114 25.79 8.79 -11.54
CA ALA A 114 26.59 7.86 -10.74
C ALA A 114 25.73 7.11 -9.72
N GLU A 115 24.77 7.79 -9.11
CA GLU A 115 23.75 7.16 -8.24
C GLU A 115 22.86 6.21 -9.03
N LEU A 116 22.35 6.63 -10.20
CA LEU A 116 21.59 5.77 -11.09
C LEU A 116 22.38 4.49 -11.46
N LYS A 117 23.65 4.62 -11.82
CA LYS A 117 24.50 3.48 -12.18
C LYS A 117 24.65 2.51 -11.01
N LYS A 118 24.89 3.00 -9.79
CA LYS A 118 24.99 2.15 -8.58
C LYS A 118 23.68 1.39 -8.32
N ASN A 119 22.54 2.03 -8.58
CA ASN A 119 21.25 1.37 -8.46
C ASN A 119 21.07 0.27 -9.51
N MET A 120 21.45 0.54 -10.76
CA MET A 120 21.31 -0.41 -11.87
C MET A 120 22.25 -1.62 -11.75
N ASP A 121 23.47 -1.42 -11.23
CA ASP A 121 24.45 -2.51 -11.08
C ASP A 121 24.40 -3.17 -9.69
N GLY A 122 23.53 -2.72 -8.79
CA GLY A 122 23.37 -3.25 -7.44
C GLY A 122 24.57 -3.06 -6.54
N SER A 123 25.50 -2.16 -6.91
CA SER A 123 26.78 -2.03 -6.17
C SER A 123 26.63 -1.43 -4.76
N HIS A 124 25.46 -0.93 -4.41
CA HIS A 124 25.11 -0.45 -3.08
C HIS A 124 23.98 -1.24 -2.41
N ASP A 125 23.54 -2.35 -3.03
CA ASP A 125 22.51 -3.18 -2.43
C ASP A 125 23.05 -3.86 -1.16
N LEU A 126 22.19 -3.91 -0.16
CA LEU A 126 22.50 -4.65 1.05
C LEU A 126 22.48 -6.16 0.75
N THR A 127 23.49 -6.87 1.24
CA THR A 127 23.37 -8.32 1.29
C THR A 127 22.30 -8.73 2.30
N HIS A 128 21.78 -9.93 2.17
CA HIS A 128 20.80 -10.47 3.12
C HIS A 128 21.34 -10.46 4.56
N GLU A 129 22.62 -10.83 4.76
CA GLU A 129 23.28 -10.78 6.07
C GLU A 129 23.35 -9.37 6.64
N GLN A 130 23.68 -8.37 5.81
CA GLN A 130 23.71 -6.97 6.22
C GLN A 130 22.31 -6.49 6.64
N ALA A 131 21.28 -6.79 5.86
CA ALA A 131 19.91 -6.38 6.16
C ALA A 131 19.43 -7.01 7.48
N ILE A 132 19.68 -8.29 7.70
CA ILE A 132 19.33 -8.99 8.95
C ILE A 132 20.16 -8.44 10.13
N GLY A 133 21.45 -8.17 9.94
CA GLY A 133 22.28 -7.55 10.97
C GLY A 133 21.74 -6.19 11.41
N MET A 134 21.42 -5.31 10.46
CA MET A 134 20.81 -4.00 10.75
C MET A 134 19.48 -4.13 11.49
N LEU A 135 18.64 -5.08 11.12
CA LEU A 135 17.34 -5.32 11.77
C LEU A 135 17.52 -5.78 13.23
N ILE A 136 18.46 -6.67 13.48
CA ILE A 136 18.80 -7.15 14.82
C ILE A 136 19.36 -6.02 15.69
N ASP A 137 20.26 -5.22 15.13
CA ASP A 137 20.90 -4.11 15.85
C ASP A 137 19.89 -3.02 16.23
N ASP A 138 18.96 -2.68 15.32
CA ASP A 138 17.89 -1.74 15.63
C ASP A 138 16.92 -2.29 16.67
N ALA A 139 16.52 -3.56 16.59
CA ALA A 139 15.67 -4.19 17.59
C ALA A 139 16.35 -4.24 18.99
N ARG A 140 17.65 -4.52 19.06
CA ARG A 140 18.43 -4.43 20.30
C ARG A 140 18.49 -3.01 20.85
N ALA A 141 18.67 -2.01 19.98
CA ALA A 141 18.63 -0.61 20.40
C ALA A 141 17.27 -0.19 20.97
N ARG A 142 16.18 -0.86 20.59
CA ARG A 142 14.84 -0.72 21.17
C ARG A 142 14.66 -1.48 22.48
N GLY A 143 15.66 -2.23 22.93
CA GLY A 143 15.62 -2.98 24.20
C GLY A 143 15.18 -4.44 24.08
N PHE A 144 15.09 -4.99 22.88
CA PHE A 144 14.75 -6.39 22.64
C PHE A 144 16.04 -7.23 22.57
N ASP A 145 16.11 -8.29 23.38
CA ASP A 145 17.23 -9.23 23.32
C ASP A 145 16.97 -10.28 22.24
N ILE A 146 17.56 -10.06 21.07
CA ILE A 146 17.37 -10.91 19.89
C ILE A 146 18.70 -11.59 19.55
N ALA A 147 18.70 -12.93 19.58
CA ALA A 147 19.83 -13.73 19.12
C ALA A 147 19.90 -13.72 17.58
N THR A 148 21.12 -13.78 17.05
CA THR A 148 21.35 -13.93 15.61
C THR A 148 21.01 -15.36 15.19
N PRO A 149 20.00 -15.61 14.35
CA PRO A 149 19.65 -16.95 13.91
C PRO A 149 20.60 -17.45 12.82
N SER A 150 20.74 -18.77 12.71
CA SER A 150 21.47 -19.39 11.60
C SER A 150 20.70 -19.37 10.29
N ASP A 151 19.38 -19.36 10.34
CA ASP A 151 18.47 -19.26 9.19
C ASP A 151 17.32 -18.29 9.50
N PRO A 152 17.53 -16.99 9.29
CA PRO A 152 16.57 -15.95 9.67
C PRO A 152 15.22 -16.04 8.96
N LEU A 153 15.17 -16.65 7.77
CA LEU A 153 13.91 -16.77 7.01
C LEU A 153 12.99 -17.88 7.50
N HIS A 154 13.56 -18.91 8.16
CA HIS A 154 12.81 -20.07 8.61
C HIS A 154 12.79 -20.23 10.14
N ASP A 155 13.50 -19.37 10.88
CA ASP A 155 13.47 -19.36 12.34
C ASP A 155 12.21 -18.64 12.85
N GLY A 156 11.18 -19.43 13.18
CA GLY A 156 9.93 -18.90 13.70
C GLY A 156 10.07 -18.16 15.04
N ALA A 157 11.09 -18.45 15.86
CA ALA A 157 11.34 -17.72 17.10
C ALA A 157 11.89 -16.33 16.80
N PHE A 158 12.84 -16.25 15.88
CA PHE A 158 13.39 -14.99 15.39
C PHE A 158 12.29 -14.11 14.76
N ILE A 159 11.48 -14.65 13.85
CA ILE A 159 10.38 -13.92 13.21
C ILE A 159 9.42 -13.34 14.24
N ARG A 160 9.01 -14.12 15.25
CA ARG A 160 8.14 -13.61 16.32
C ARG A 160 8.81 -12.53 17.18
N ALA A 161 10.10 -12.66 17.46
CA ALA A 161 10.84 -11.65 18.22
C ALA A 161 10.93 -10.33 17.46
N ILE A 162 11.19 -10.36 16.15
CA ILE A 162 11.20 -9.18 15.28
C ILE A 162 9.79 -8.56 15.23
N ASN A 163 8.75 -9.34 15.00
CA ASN A 163 7.38 -8.81 14.99
C ASN A 163 7.03 -8.10 16.30
N ALA A 164 7.41 -8.68 17.45
CA ALA A 164 7.21 -8.04 18.75
C ALA A 164 8.01 -6.74 18.94
N ALA A 165 9.22 -6.66 18.38
CA ALA A 165 10.05 -5.46 18.46
C ALA A 165 9.50 -4.28 17.64
N TYR A 166 8.70 -4.55 16.61
CA TYR A 166 8.12 -3.54 15.72
C TYR A 166 6.61 -3.41 15.84
N ASP A 167 5.99 -4.14 16.77
CA ASP A 167 4.54 -4.09 17.03
C ASP A 167 3.70 -4.36 15.76
N ILE A 168 4.11 -5.41 15.00
CA ILE A 168 3.49 -5.81 13.72
C ILE A 168 2.62 -7.06 13.93
#